data_90c99f067241fceee83a795716f96a46
#
_entry.id   90c99f067241fceee83a795716f96a46
#
_cell.length_a   1.000
_cell.length_b   1.000
_cell.length_c   1.000
_cell.angle_alpha   90.00
_cell.angle_beta   90.00
_cell.angle_gamma   90.00
#
_symmetry.space_group_name_H-M   'P 1'
#
loop_
_entity.id
_entity.type
_entity.pdbx_description
1 polymer ?
#
loop_
_entity_poly.entity_id
_entity_poly.type
_entity_poly.pdbx_seq_one_letter_code
_entity_poly.pdbx_strand_id
1 'polypeptide(L)'
;LIESVDLASKICRLLNKQPPVNLIYEMFLDEKGEKISKSIGNGISADQWLRYASPESLSLFMFQKPKSAKKLFFDVIPKNVDNYTSFLNNFESESELDQYNNPVWHIHAGIPPKSEDKISFNMLMNLVGVCNSKDKNVIWNFLKKYDDCLDPKKNKLLDKLIEYAINYYIDFILPSKRYKKINDENRKIFEDLLYLLKNIDKKLTSEEIQTQIYNIGKKHNFSNLRDFFILIYQVLLGQNQGPRLGSFIK
;
A
#
# COMPACT_ATOMS: atom_id res chain seq x y z
N LEU A 1 16.35 14.44 -27.34
CA LEU A 1 16.96 15.10 -26.19
C LEU A 1 18.44 14.71 -26.01
N ILE A 2 18.84 13.43 -26.17
CA ILE A 2 20.24 12.98 -26.03
C ILE A 2 21.14 13.72 -27.03
N GLU A 3 20.75 13.72 -28.30
CA GLU A 3 21.49 14.43 -29.35
C GLU A 3 21.60 15.93 -29.06
N SER A 4 20.55 16.55 -28.50
CA SER A 4 20.59 17.98 -28.14
C SER A 4 21.59 18.24 -26.99
N VAL A 5 21.70 17.34 -26.03
CA VAL A 5 22.69 17.42 -24.93
C VAL A 5 24.11 17.29 -25.46
N ASP A 6 24.35 16.33 -26.38
CA ASP A 6 25.64 16.12 -27.00
C ASP A 6 26.07 17.33 -27.83
N LEU A 7 25.14 17.90 -28.61
CA LEU A 7 25.40 19.11 -29.39
C LEU A 7 25.71 20.31 -28.51
N ALA A 8 24.89 20.54 -27.48
CA ALA A 8 25.11 21.62 -26.50
C ALA A 8 26.47 21.48 -25.79
N SER A 9 26.84 20.25 -25.43
CA SER A 9 28.16 19.96 -24.83
C SER A 9 29.32 20.24 -25.75
N LYS A 10 29.20 19.95 -27.06
CA LYS A 10 30.19 20.29 -28.10
C LYS A 10 30.32 21.81 -28.23
N ILE A 11 29.19 22.54 -28.28
CA ILE A 11 29.22 24.02 -28.35
C ILE A 11 29.91 24.61 -27.13
N CYS A 12 29.61 24.15 -25.90
CA CYS A 12 30.30 24.60 -24.70
C CYS A 12 31.79 24.44 -24.79
N ARG A 13 32.30 23.27 -25.26
CA ARG A 13 33.74 23.03 -25.43
C ARG A 13 34.37 23.92 -26.48
N LEU A 14 33.71 24.18 -27.60
CA LEU A 14 34.17 25.13 -28.62
C LEU A 14 34.30 26.54 -28.08
N LEU A 15 33.47 26.92 -27.12
CA LEU A 15 33.54 28.19 -26.40
C LEU A 15 34.56 28.16 -25.23
N ASN A 16 35.39 27.16 -25.13
CA ASN A 16 36.34 26.95 -24.01
C ASN A 16 35.66 26.95 -22.63
N LYS A 17 34.44 26.43 -22.56
CA LYS A 17 33.66 26.27 -21.30
C LYS A 17 33.41 24.78 -21.02
N GLN A 18 33.35 24.45 -19.75
CA GLN A 18 32.95 23.12 -19.30
C GLN A 18 31.41 22.96 -19.53
N PRO A 19 30.98 21.86 -20.16
CA PRO A 19 29.55 21.57 -20.27
C PRO A 19 28.98 21.23 -18.89
N PRO A 20 27.67 21.50 -18.66
CA PRO A 20 27.01 21.09 -17.42
C PRO A 20 26.96 19.57 -17.29
N VAL A 21 26.95 19.10 -16.04
CA VAL A 21 26.69 17.68 -15.75
C VAL A 21 25.23 17.37 -16.03
N ASN A 22 25.00 16.36 -16.86
CA ASN A 22 23.66 15.97 -17.29
C ASN A 22 23.19 14.72 -16.56
N LEU A 23 21.94 14.76 -16.05
CA LEU A 23 21.23 13.60 -15.53
C LEU A 23 20.14 13.22 -16.55
N ILE A 24 20.27 12.02 -17.12
CA ILE A 24 19.27 11.47 -18.03
C ILE A 24 18.31 10.59 -17.25
N TYR A 25 17.02 10.80 -17.46
CA TYR A 25 15.95 9.99 -16.87
C TYR A 25 14.91 9.64 -17.95
N GLU A 26 14.27 8.49 -17.75
CA GLU A 26 13.23 8.01 -18.65
C GLU A 26 11.86 8.63 -18.34
N MET A 27 10.96 8.56 -19.34
CA MET A 27 9.61 9.06 -19.20
C MET A 27 8.74 8.18 -18.30
N PHE A 28 7.68 8.77 -17.78
CA PHE A 28 6.62 8.04 -17.11
C PHE A 28 5.57 7.57 -18.11
N LEU A 29 5.06 6.36 -17.86
CA LEU A 29 4.01 5.71 -18.64
C LEU A 29 2.74 5.62 -17.78
N ASP A 30 1.60 5.60 -18.41
CA ASP A 30 0.32 5.33 -17.74
C ASP A 30 0.15 3.83 -17.41
N GLU A 31 -1.00 3.45 -16.89
CA GLU A 31 -1.33 2.06 -16.55
C GLU A 31 -1.22 1.12 -17.77
N LYS A 32 -1.59 1.60 -18.96
CA LYS A 32 -1.55 0.84 -20.22
C LYS A 32 -0.14 0.76 -20.82
N GLY A 33 0.80 1.55 -20.31
CA GLY A 33 2.16 1.63 -20.83
C GLY A 33 2.32 2.69 -21.93
N GLU A 34 1.36 3.60 -22.06
CA GLU A 34 1.42 4.72 -22.97
C GLU A 34 2.10 5.92 -22.32
N LYS A 35 2.69 6.79 -23.12
CA LYS A 35 3.35 8.00 -22.63
C LYS A 35 2.35 8.94 -21.96
N ILE A 36 2.68 9.37 -20.71
CA ILE A 36 1.90 10.38 -20.01
C ILE A 36 2.01 11.72 -20.73
N SER A 37 0.87 12.34 -20.99
CA SER A 37 0.75 13.63 -21.65
C SER A 37 -0.27 14.53 -20.94
N LYS A 38 0.09 15.81 -20.75
CA LYS A 38 -0.82 16.80 -20.16
C LYS A 38 -2.10 16.98 -20.98
N SER A 39 -2.02 16.89 -22.31
CA SER A 39 -3.17 17.06 -23.19
C SER A 39 -4.15 15.89 -23.12
N ILE A 40 -3.67 14.69 -22.81
CA ILE A 40 -4.49 13.49 -22.65
C ILE A 40 -5.03 13.39 -21.22
N GLY A 41 -4.30 13.95 -20.24
CA GLY A 41 -4.69 13.89 -18.83
C GLY A 41 -4.57 12.50 -18.20
N ASN A 42 -3.74 11.63 -18.77
CA ASN A 42 -3.56 10.23 -18.34
C ASN A 42 -2.45 10.04 -17.28
N GLY A 43 -2.01 11.11 -16.64
CA GLY A 43 -0.99 11.08 -15.59
C GLY A 43 -1.53 11.47 -14.22
N ILE A 44 -0.71 11.27 -13.19
CA ILE A 44 -0.96 11.73 -11.82
C ILE A 44 -0.12 12.98 -11.58
N SER A 45 -0.73 14.04 -11.03
CA SER A 45 -0.01 15.21 -10.54
C SER A 45 0.64 14.95 -9.17
N ALA A 46 1.62 15.78 -8.79
CA ALA A 46 2.22 15.72 -7.45
C ALA A 46 1.15 15.93 -6.35
N ASP A 47 0.22 16.87 -6.53
CA ASP A 47 -0.86 17.11 -5.57
C ASP A 47 -1.78 15.90 -5.40
N GLN A 48 -2.07 15.20 -6.50
CA GLN A 48 -2.84 13.96 -6.45
C GLN A 48 -2.09 12.85 -5.70
N TRP A 49 -0.77 12.73 -5.90
CA TRP A 49 0.04 11.79 -5.12
C TRP A 49 0.00 12.12 -3.63
N LEU A 50 0.24 13.38 -3.28
CA LEU A 50 0.31 13.87 -1.89
C LEU A 50 -1.01 13.74 -1.12
N ARG A 51 -2.11 13.52 -1.79
CA ARG A 51 -3.38 13.18 -1.16
C ARG A 51 -3.38 11.78 -0.53
N TYR A 52 -2.57 10.85 -1.06
CA TYR A 52 -2.57 9.44 -0.68
C TYR A 52 -1.25 8.95 -0.12
N ALA A 53 -0.20 9.76 -0.16
CA ALA A 53 1.14 9.36 0.27
C ALA A 53 2.01 10.59 0.58
N SER A 54 3.11 10.34 1.29
CA SER A 54 4.04 11.40 1.69
C SER A 54 4.92 11.89 0.53
N PRO A 55 5.49 13.11 0.64
CA PRO A 55 6.48 13.62 -0.30
C PRO A 55 7.70 12.71 -0.42
N GLU A 56 8.12 12.09 0.68
CA GLU A 56 9.28 11.19 0.72
C GLU A 56 9.01 9.92 -0.10
N SER A 57 7.79 9.39 -0.06
CA SER A 57 7.40 8.26 -0.91
C SER A 57 7.42 8.62 -2.39
N LEU A 58 6.99 9.84 -2.76
CA LEU A 58 7.12 10.35 -4.13
C LEU A 58 8.60 10.50 -4.52
N SER A 59 9.42 11.05 -3.62
CA SER A 59 10.86 11.18 -3.83
C SER A 59 11.51 9.82 -4.06
N LEU A 60 11.14 8.78 -3.31
CA LEU A 60 11.60 7.42 -3.54
C LEU A 60 11.19 6.92 -4.94
N PHE A 61 9.93 7.12 -5.33
CA PHE A 61 9.46 6.73 -6.66
C PHE A 61 10.26 7.40 -7.78
N MET A 62 10.59 8.67 -7.62
CA MET A 62 11.37 9.43 -8.59
C MET A 62 12.84 8.99 -8.60
N PHE A 63 13.44 8.76 -7.43
CA PHE A 63 14.84 8.42 -7.25
C PHE A 63 15.19 7.01 -7.77
N GLN A 64 14.32 6.02 -7.55
CA GLN A 64 14.59 4.64 -7.95
C GLN A 64 14.61 4.47 -9.47
N LYS A 65 15.67 3.81 -10.00
CA LYS A 65 15.81 3.42 -11.40
C LYS A 65 15.48 4.56 -12.40
N PRO A 66 16.13 5.72 -12.34
CA PRO A 66 15.79 6.87 -13.17
C PRO A 66 15.95 6.60 -14.68
N LYS A 67 16.82 5.66 -15.07
CA LYS A 67 17.07 5.27 -16.47
C LYS A 67 16.09 4.23 -17.03
N SER A 68 15.03 3.88 -16.28
CA SER A 68 14.02 2.92 -16.70
C SER A 68 12.65 3.60 -16.75
N ALA A 69 11.90 3.39 -17.83
CA ALA A 69 10.53 3.86 -17.90
C ALA A 69 9.69 3.24 -16.78
N LYS A 70 8.90 4.06 -16.11
CA LYS A 70 8.07 3.64 -14.96
C LYS A 70 6.62 3.97 -15.21
N LYS A 71 5.75 3.04 -14.84
CA LYS A 71 4.31 3.29 -14.84
C LYS A 71 3.93 4.13 -13.63
N LEU A 72 3.20 5.21 -13.86
CA LEU A 72 2.73 6.17 -12.85
C LEU A 72 1.20 6.27 -12.92
N PHE A 73 0.52 5.51 -12.06
CA PHE A 73 -0.93 5.48 -11.89
C PHE A 73 -1.25 5.20 -10.42
N PHE A 74 -2.51 5.36 -10.01
CA PHE A 74 -2.85 5.37 -8.58
C PHE A 74 -2.48 4.09 -7.84
N ASP A 75 -2.62 2.91 -8.45
CA ASP A 75 -2.35 1.62 -7.78
C ASP A 75 -0.86 1.36 -7.48
N VAL A 76 0.06 2.18 -8.02
CA VAL A 76 1.47 2.07 -7.64
C VAL A 76 1.77 2.74 -6.30
N ILE A 77 0.91 3.67 -5.86
CA ILE A 77 1.13 4.47 -4.64
C ILE A 77 1.22 3.59 -3.39
N PRO A 78 0.26 2.68 -3.11
CA PRO A 78 0.31 1.86 -1.91
C PRO A 78 1.59 1.02 -1.81
N LYS A 79 1.99 0.38 -2.89
CA LYS A 79 3.21 -0.41 -2.94
C LYS A 79 4.45 0.44 -2.73
N ASN A 80 4.46 1.65 -3.27
CA ASN A 80 5.61 2.54 -3.13
C ASN A 80 5.73 3.09 -1.70
N VAL A 81 4.61 3.33 -1.01
CA VAL A 81 4.59 3.70 0.41
C VAL A 81 5.18 2.57 1.25
N ASP A 82 4.76 1.31 1.03
CA ASP A 82 5.32 0.15 1.73
C ASP A 82 6.81 -0.03 1.43
N ASN A 83 7.25 0.21 0.20
CA ASN A 83 8.68 0.18 -0.15
C ASN A 83 9.46 1.25 0.63
N TYR A 84 8.94 2.48 0.68
CA TYR A 84 9.59 3.57 1.44
C TYR A 84 9.69 3.20 2.92
N THR A 85 8.61 2.74 3.53
CA THR A 85 8.59 2.31 4.93
C THR A 85 9.58 1.16 5.18
N SER A 86 9.68 0.21 4.25
CA SER A 86 10.63 -0.91 4.35
C SER A 86 12.09 -0.42 4.33
N PHE A 87 12.46 0.49 3.42
CA PHE A 87 13.80 1.08 3.40
C PHE A 87 14.10 1.84 4.68
N LEU A 88 13.12 2.58 5.20
CA LEU A 88 13.25 3.33 6.44
C LEU A 88 13.44 2.41 7.65
N ASN A 89 12.66 1.34 7.74
CA ASN A 89 12.74 0.36 8.84
C ASN A 89 14.08 -0.38 8.89
N ASN A 90 14.67 -0.65 7.71
CA ASN A 90 15.93 -1.38 7.62
C ASN A 90 17.13 -0.49 7.91
N PHE A 91 17.02 0.81 7.69
CA PHE A 91 18.14 1.76 7.70
C PHE A 91 18.98 1.71 8.96
N GLU A 92 18.39 1.67 10.16
CA GLU A 92 19.14 1.65 11.43
C GLU A 92 19.93 0.35 11.64
N SER A 93 19.52 -0.75 11.03
CA SER A 93 20.18 -2.06 11.15
C SER A 93 21.24 -2.32 10.07
N GLU A 94 21.33 -1.46 9.07
CA GLU A 94 22.28 -1.58 7.96
C GLU A 94 23.68 -1.13 8.37
N SER A 95 24.70 -1.69 7.72
CA SER A 95 26.08 -1.18 7.82
C SER A 95 26.18 0.24 7.28
N GLU A 96 27.20 1.00 7.68
CA GLU A 96 27.42 2.38 7.21
C GLU A 96 27.45 2.46 5.67
N LEU A 97 28.10 1.49 5.01
CA LEU A 97 28.16 1.43 3.54
C LEU A 97 26.78 1.15 2.94
N ASP A 98 25.99 0.28 3.54
CA ASP A 98 24.63 -0.05 3.07
C ASP A 98 23.68 1.13 3.30
N GLN A 99 23.86 1.89 4.40
CA GLN A 99 23.11 3.12 4.65
C GLN A 99 23.34 4.16 3.55
N TYR A 100 24.55 4.35 3.05
CA TYR A 100 24.82 5.22 1.90
C TYR A 100 24.17 4.71 0.61
N ASN A 101 23.97 3.42 0.46
CA ASN A 101 23.27 2.83 -0.68
C ASN A 101 21.74 2.82 -0.51
N ASN A 102 21.24 3.05 0.70
CA ASN A 102 19.81 3.09 0.98
C ASN A 102 19.21 4.41 0.47
N PRO A 103 18.13 4.37 -0.36
CA PRO A 103 17.50 5.58 -0.91
C PRO A 103 17.06 6.60 0.14
N VAL A 104 16.63 6.16 1.33
CA VAL A 104 16.13 7.07 2.37
C VAL A 104 17.23 7.97 2.91
N TRP A 105 18.49 7.55 2.90
CA TRP A 105 19.62 8.42 3.26
C TRP A 105 19.67 9.66 2.35
N HIS A 106 19.54 9.47 1.06
CA HIS A 106 19.56 10.57 0.07
C HIS A 106 18.31 11.44 0.14
N ILE A 107 17.13 10.84 0.32
CA ILE A 107 15.85 11.55 0.43
C ILE A 107 15.84 12.49 1.64
N HIS A 108 16.48 12.07 2.74
CA HIS A 108 16.55 12.83 3.99
C HIS A 108 17.88 13.54 4.23
N ALA A 109 18.71 13.71 3.20
CA ALA A 109 20.01 14.39 3.28
C ALA A 109 20.91 13.84 4.42
N GLY A 110 20.93 12.53 4.61
CA GLY A 110 21.75 11.84 5.59
C GLY A 110 21.14 11.66 6.98
N ILE A 111 19.93 12.18 7.22
CA ILE A 111 19.28 12.12 8.54
C ILE A 111 17.84 11.58 8.38
N PRO A 112 17.65 10.28 8.06
CA PRO A 112 16.32 9.70 8.02
C PRO A 112 15.66 9.68 9.39
N PRO A 113 14.34 9.90 9.48
CA PRO A 113 13.63 9.75 10.73
C PRO A 113 13.65 8.30 11.21
N LYS A 114 13.60 8.10 12.52
CA LYS A 114 13.43 6.77 13.07
C LYS A 114 12.06 6.22 12.70
N SER A 115 12.04 5.00 12.23
CA SER A 115 10.80 4.28 12.01
C SER A 115 10.52 3.37 13.19
N GLU A 116 9.39 3.57 13.83
CA GLU A 116 8.96 2.80 15.00
C GLU A 116 7.87 1.79 14.65
N ASP A 117 7.34 1.84 13.42
CA ASP A 117 6.11 1.14 13.06
C ASP A 117 6.36 -0.02 12.09
N LYS A 118 5.92 -1.21 12.49
CA LYS A 118 5.94 -2.44 11.67
C LYS A 118 4.65 -2.63 10.86
N ILE A 119 3.74 -1.67 10.90
CA ILE A 119 2.43 -1.76 10.24
C ILE A 119 2.57 -1.28 8.81
N SER A 120 2.32 -2.18 7.85
CA SER A 120 2.36 -1.82 6.42
C SER A 120 1.17 -0.97 6.01
N PHE A 121 1.35 -0.14 4.99
CA PHE A 121 0.28 0.67 4.41
C PHE A 121 -0.83 -0.21 3.84
N ASN A 122 -0.47 -1.33 3.23
CA ASN A 122 -1.43 -2.32 2.75
C ASN A 122 -2.29 -2.91 3.89
N MET A 123 -1.69 -3.16 5.06
CA MET A 123 -2.45 -3.59 6.25
C MET A 123 -3.42 -2.50 6.69
N LEU A 124 -3.01 -1.23 6.71
CA LEU A 124 -3.89 -0.11 7.04
C LEU A 124 -5.06 0.03 6.06
N MET A 125 -4.80 -0.08 4.77
CA MET A 125 -5.88 -0.04 3.76
C MET A 125 -6.89 -1.18 3.94
N ASN A 126 -6.41 -2.38 4.24
CA ASN A 126 -7.28 -3.52 4.53
C ASN A 126 -8.11 -3.25 5.79
N LEU A 127 -7.50 -2.74 6.86
CA LEU A 127 -8.19 -2.40 8.11
C LEU A 127 -9.27 -1.34 7.88
N VAL A 128 -8.94 -0.24 7.19
CA VAL A 128 -9.89 0.82 6.82
C VAL A 128 -11.04 0.24 5.97
N GLY A 129 -10.71 -0.63 5.01
CA GLY A 129 -11.68 -1.30 4.14
C GLY A 129 -12.67 -2.18 4.90
N VAL A 130 -12.19 -2.87 5.93
CA VAL A 130 -13.00 -3.76 6.77
C VAL A 130 -13.83 -2.97 7.78
N CYS A 131 -13.21 -1.98 8.47
CA CYS A 131 -13.93 -1.11 9.40
C CYS A 131 -15.01 -0.28 8.70
N ASN A 132 -14.91 -0.13 7.38
CA ASN A 132 -15.82 0.69 6.58
C ASN A 132 -16.01 2.10 7.18
N SER A 133 -14.97 2.63 7.80
CA SER A 133 -15.00 3.88 8.55
C SER A 133 -14.08 4.93 7.92
N LYS A 134 -14.56 6.17 7.91
CA LYS A 134 -13.80 7.35 7.54
C LYS A 134 -13.19 8.05 8.76
N ASP A 135 -13.51 7.56 9.96
CA ASP A 135 -13.05 8.14 11.22
C ASP A 135 -11.72 7.49 11.64
N LYS A 136 -10.68 8.30 11.70
CA LYS A 136 -9.34 7.93 12.14
C LYS A 136 -9.33 7.31 13.54
N ASN A 137 -10.20 7.77 14.44
CA ASN A 137 -10.28 7.25 15.81
C ASN A 137 -10.72 5.78 15.84
N VAL A 138 -11.61 5.37 14.93
CA VAL A 138 -12.03 3.97 14.81
C VAL A 138 -10.83 3.10 14.45
N ILE A 139 -10.01 3.54 13.48
CA ILE A 139 -8.81 2.79 13.07
C ILE A 139 -7.80 2.72 14.21
N TRP A 140 -7.55 3.83 14.93
CA TRP A 140 -6.69 3.85 16.11
C TRP A 140 -7.17 2.92 17.23
N ASN A 141 -8.47 2.81 17.45
CA ASN A 141 -9.03 1.90 18.46
C ASN A 141 -8.75 0.42 18.11
N PHE A 142 -8.78 0.07 16.84
CA PHE A 142 -8.38 -1.28 16.39
C PHE A 142 -6.87 -1.51 16.56
N LEU A 143 -6.05 -0.55 16.15
CA LEU A 143 -4.59 -0.66 16.27
C LEU A 143 -4.14 -0.79 17.72
N LYS A 144 -4.74 -0.04 18.64
CA LYS A 144 -4.46 -0.14 20.09
C LYS A 144 -4.86 -1.48 20.70
N LYS A 145 -5.85 -2.18 20.14
CA LYS A 145 -6.15 -3.56 20.57
C LYS A 145 -5.11 -4.57 20.09
N TYR A 146 -4.45 -4.26 18.97
CA TYR A 146 -3.37 -5.08 18.42
C TYR A 146 -2.04 -4.85 19.14
N ASP A 147 -1.74 -3.60 19.49
CA ASP A 147 -0.55 -3.19 20.24
C ASP A 147 -0.88 -1.98 21.12
N ASP A 148 -0.91 -2.21 22.44
CA ASP A 148 -1.25 -1.20 23.46
C ASP A 148 -0.21 -0.06 23.53
N CYS A 149 1.00 -0.25 22.98
CA CYS A 149 2.05 0.77 22.98
C CYS A 149 1.81 1.86 21.92
N LEU A 150 0.92 1.62 20.96
CA LEU A 150 0.63 2.55 19.87
C LEU A 150 -0.19 3.75 20.37
N ASP A 151 0.29 4.95 20.05
CA ASP A 151 -0.35 6.22 20.43
C ASP A 151 -0.26 7.25 19.31
N PRO A 152 -1.39 7.89 18.89
CA PRO A 152 -1.39 8.85 17.79
C PRO A 152 -0.47 10.06 18.02
N LYS A 153 -0.17 10.41 19.28
CA LYS A 153 0.74 11.53 19.60
C LYS A 153 2.21 11.13 19.48
N LYS A 154 2.53 9.86 19.71
CA LYS A 154 3.89 9.31 19.61
C LYS A 154 4.19 8.86 18.17
N ASN A 155 3.29 8.09 17.57
CA ASN A 155 3.45 7.50 16.25
C ASN A 155 2.90 8.42 15.15
N LYS A 156 3.54 9.59 14.95
CA LYS A 156 3.08 10.61 14.00
C LYS A 156 3.10 10.13 12.54
N LEU A 157 4.08 9.31 12.18
CA LEU A 157 4.16 8.74 10.83
C LEU A 157 2.97 7.81 10.58
N LEU A 158 2.68 6.91 11.52
CA LEU A 158 1.53 6.00 11.45
C LEU A 158 0.20 6.78 11.40
N ASP A 159 0.07 7.84 12.20
CA ASP A 159 -1.11 8.70 12.18
C ASP A 159 -1.36 9.32 10.80
N LYS A 160 -0.29 9.71 10.11
CA LYS A 160 -0.36 10.22 8.75
C LYS A 160 -0.66 9.13 7.73
N LEU A 161 -0.06 7.95 7.89
CA LEU A 161 -0.35 6.80 7.03
C LEU A 161 -1.83 6.37 7.11
N ILE A 162 -2.44 6.42 8.29
CA ILE A 162 -3.88 6.16 8.47
C ILE A 162 -4.72 7.18 7.67
N GLU A 163 -4.36 8.47 7.72
CA GLU A 163 -5.05 9.50 6.94
C GLU A 163 -4.98 9.22 5.44
N TYR A 164 -3.79 8.87 4.93
CA TYR A 164 -3.60 8.51 3.53
C TYR A 164 -4.40 7.25 3.15
N ALA A 165 -4.41 6.23 4.01
CA ALA A 165 -5.19 5.02 3.78
C ALA A 165 -6.70 5.30 3.73
N ILE A 166 -7.21 6.18 4.58
CA ILE A 166 -8.60 6.62 4.57
C ILE A 166 -8.93 7.37 3.27
N ASN A 167 -8.06 8.30 2.84
CA ASN A 167 -8.27 9.04 1.59
C ASN A 167 -8.30 8.08 0.39
N TYR A 168 -7.34 7.15 0.31
CA TYR A 168 -7.30 6.14 -0.75
C TYR A 168 -8.54 5.25 -0.74
N TYR A 169 -8.98 4.85 0.45
CA TYR A 169 -10.20 4.07 0.62
C TYR A 169 -11.46 4.80 0.12
N ILE A 170 -11.61 6.08 0.49
CA ILE A 170 -12.77 6.90 0.11
C ILE A 170 -12.85 7.06 -1.40
N ASP A 171 -11.72 7.34 -2.05
CA ASP A 171 -11.70 7.74 -3.45
C ASP A 171 -11.66 6.54 -4.41
N PHE A 172 -11.05 5.42 -4.04
CA PHE A 172 -10.87 4.27 -4.96
C PHE A 172 -11.57 2.99 -4.52
N ILE A 173 -11.53 2.66 -3.22
CA ILE A 173 -12.05 1.38 -2.75
C ILE A 173 -13.56 1.45 -2.50
N LEU A 174 -14.01 2.46 -1.77
CA LEU A 174 -15.42 2.60 -1.39
C LEU A 174 -16.37 2.68 -2.60
N PRO A 175 -16.08 3.44 -3.67
CA PRO A 175 -16.93 3.50 -4.86
C PRO A 175 -17.00 2.18 -5.63
N SER A 176 -15.96 1.35 -5.54
CA SER A 176 -15.88 0.07 -6.23
C SER A 176 -16.54 -1.08 -5.48
N LYS A 177 -16.90 -0.90 -4.19
CA LYS A 177 -17.55 -1.95 -3.38
C LYS A 177 -18.87 -2.38 -3.97
N ARG A 178 -19.08 -3.70 -4.08
CA ARG A 178 -20.32 -4.33 -4.54
C ARG A 178 -20.64 -5.49 -3.61
N TYR A 179 -21.57 -5.25 -2.70
CA TYR A 179 -22.01 -6.27 -1.73
C TYR A 179 -22.91 -7.31 -2.39
N LYS A 180 -22.57 -8.58 -2.21
CA LYS A 180 -23.40 -9.69 -2.64
C LYS A 180 -24.42 -10.00 -1.55
N LYS A 181 -25.69 -10.11 -1.95
CA LYS A 181 -26.74 -10.54 -1.02
C LYS A 181 -26.63 -12.04 -0.74
N ILE A 182 -26.89 -12.42 0.50
CA ILE A 182 -27.01 -13.83 0.90
C ILE A 182 -28.30 -14.38 0.28
N ASN A 183 -28.18 -15.46 -0.48
CA ASN A 183 -29.30 -16.24 -1.00
C ASN A 183 -29.48 -17.54 -0.18
N ASP A 184 -30.53 -18.32 -0.46
CA ASP A 184 -30.83 -19.53 0.30
C ASP A 184 -29.73 -20.59 0.20
N GLU A 185 -29.04 -20.67 -0.94
CA GLU A 185 -27.91 -21.60 -1.14
C GLU A 185 -26.73 -21.28 -0.22
N ASN A 186 -26.44 -19.97 -0.04
CA ASN A 186 -25.29 -19.52 0.73
C ASN A 186 -25.59 -19.33 2.21
N ARG A 187 -26.88 -19.28 2.60
CA ARG A 187 -27.32 -19.01 3.96
C ARG A 187 -26.68 -19.92 5.00
N LYS A 188 -26.67 -21.24 4.74
CA LYS A 188 -26.08 -22.23 5.64
C LYS A 188 -24.59 -22.02 5.87
N ILE A 189 -23.86 -21.53 4.88
CA ILE A 189 -22.43 -21.19 5.00
C ILE A 189 -22.23 -20.09 6.03
N PHE A 190 -23.04 -19.03 5.96
CA PHE A 190 -22.93 -17.89 6.88
C PHE A 190 -23.48 -18.23 8.27
N GLU A 191 -24.46 -19.13 8.38
CA GLU A 191 -24.91 -19.66 9.67
C GLU A 191 -23.79 -20.47 10.37
N ASP A 192 -23.10 -21.36 9.64
CA ASP A 192 -21.96 -22.11 10.16
C ASP A 192 -20.79 -21.16 10.56
N LEU A 193 -20.49 -20.14 9.75
CA LEU A 193 -19.49 -19.13 10.09
C LEU A 193 -19.90 -18.34 11.36
N LEU A 194 -21.16 -17.94 11.45
CA LEU A 194 -21.66 -17.22 12.63
C LEU A 194 -21.61 -18.10 13.89
N TYR A 195 -21.95 -19.39 13.76
CA TYR A 195 -21.83 -20.35 14.85
C TYR A 195 -20.37 -20.50 15.30
N LEU A 196 -19.45 -20.64 14.35
CA LEU A 196 -18.01 -20.70 14.65
C LEU A 196 -17.58 -19.45 15.43
N LEU A 197 -17.89 -18.24 14.93
CA LEU A 197 -17.48 -16.98 15.53
C LEU A 197 -18.05 -16.76 16.92
N LYS A 198 -19.28 -17.21 17.19
CA LYS A 198 -19.90 -17.13 18.52
C LYS A 198 -19.30 -18.08 19.56
N ASN A 199 -18.77 -19.22 19.10
CA ASN A 199 -18.25 -20.28 19.97
C ASN A 199 -16.72 -20.42 19.90
N ILE A 200 -16.02 -19.45 19.32
CA ILE A 200 -14.58 -19.50 19.13
C ILE A 200 -13.86 -19.41 20.48
N ASP A 201 -12.94 -20.35 20.73
CA ASP A 201 -12.07 -20.26 21.93
C ASP A 201 -11.03 -19.17 21.69
N LYS A 202 -10.99 -18.20 22.62
CA LYS A 202 -10.03 -17.07 22.58
C LYS A 202 -8.56 -17.54 22.71
N LYS A 203 -8.31 -18.78 23.08
CA LYS A 203 -6.95 -19.34 23.16
C LYS A 203 -6.42 -19.83 21.82
N LEU A 204 -7.27 -20.03 20.82
CA LEU A 204 -6.86 -20.50 19.49
C LEU A 204 -5.91 -19.49 18.82
N THR A 205 -4.95 -20.01 18.09
CA THR A 205 -4.05 -19.23 17.23
C THR A 205 -4.77 -18.78 15.96
N SER A 206 -4.22 -17.78 15.30
CA SER A 206 -4.74 -17.31 14.00
C SER A 206 -4.78 -18.42 12.95
N GLU A 207 -3.81 -19.34 12.97
CA GLU A 207 -3.73 -20.51 12.08
C GLU A 207 -4.82 -21.52 12.36
N GLU A 208 -5.12 -21.79 13.62
CA GLU A 208 -6.19 -22.72 14.01
C GLU A 208 -7.56 -22.16 13.64
N ILE A 209 -7.79 -20.86 13.86
CA ILE A 209 -9.00 -20.17 13.42
C ILE A 209 -9.15 -20.27 11.90
N GLN A 210 -8.08 -19.98 11.15
CA GLN A 210 -8.07 -20.07 9.70
C GLN A 210 -8.39 -21.49 9.24
N THR A 211 -7.87 -22.51 9.91
CA THR A 211 -8.13 -23.93 9.61
C THR A 211 -9.60 -24.29 9.83
N GLN A 212 -10.22 -23.79 10.91
CA GLN A 212 -11.65 -24.00 11.15
C GLN A 212 -12.51 -23.38 10.05
N ILE A 213 -12.14 -22.18 9.57
CA ILE A 213 -12.83 -21.52 8.45
C ILE A 213 -12.65 -22.35 7.16
N TYR A 214 -11.45 -22.87 6.87
CA TYR A 214 -11.22 -23.78 5.73
C TYR A 214 -12.11 -25.02 5.80
N ASN A 215 -12.32 -25.58 6.99
CA ASN A 215 -13.17 -26.76 7.18
C ASN A 215 -14.63 -26.48 6.84
N ILE A 216 -15.13 -25.24 7.11
CA ILE A 216 -16.47 -24.83 6.67
C ILE A 216 -16.55 -24.84 5.13
N GLY A 217 -15.56 -24.26 4.45
CA GLY A 217 -15.52 -24.27 2.98
C GLY A 217 -15.54 -25.69 2.40
N LYS A 218 -14.77 -26.61 3.01
CA LYS A 218 -14.78 -28.03 2.62
C LYS A 218 -16.12 -28.72 2.90
N LYS A 219 -16.73 -28.45 4.05
CA LYS A 219 -18.05 -28.98 4.44
C LYS A 219 -19.14 -28.61 3.41
N HIS A 220 -19.04 -27.41 2.84
CA HIS A 220 -19.98 -26.92 1.81
C HIS A 220 -19.54 -27.23 0.37
N ASN A 221 -18.66 -28.23 0.18
CA ASN A 221 -18.26 -28.77 -1.13
C ASN A 221 -17.62 -27.74 -2.10
N PHE A 222 -16.96 -26.71 -1.59
CA PHE A 222 -16.16 -25.85 -2.45
C PHE A 222 -14.96 -26.63 -2.99
N SER A 223 -14.96 -26.88 -4.29
CA SER A 223 -13.84 -27.51 -4.98
C SER A 223 -12.59 -26.64 -4.97
N ASN A 224 -12.78 -25.32 -5.00
CA ASN A 224 -11.76 -24.32 -4.88
C ASN A 224 -12.05 -23.42 -3.67
N LEU A 225 -11.26 -23.53 -2.62
CA LEU A 225 -11.42 -22.71 -1.41
C LEU A 225 -11.24 -21.20 -1.68
N ARG A 226 -10.61 -20.83 -2.77
CA ARG A 226 -10.54 -19.41 -3.18
C ARG A 226 -11.92 -18.84 -3.43
N ASP A 227 -12.81 -19.60 -4.07
CA ASP A 227 -14.18 -19.15 -4.37
C ASP A 227 -15.02 -19.00 -3.11
N PHE A 228 -14.79 -19.86 -2.11
CA PHE A 228 -15.39 -19.70 -0.78
C PHE A 228 -14.97 -18.39 -0.11
N PHE A 229 -13.68 -18.02 -0.13
CA PHE A 229 -13.21 -16.76 0.44
C PHE A 229 -13.70 -15.55 -0.35
N ILE A 230 -13.74 -15.64 -1.69
CA ILE A 230 -14.33 -14.59 -2.53
C ILE A 230 -15.79 -14.35 -2.13
N LEU A 231 -16.58 -15.41 -1.93
CA LEU A 231 -17.97 -15.28 -1.49
C LEU A 231 -18.07 -14.56 -0.14
N ILE A 232 -17.24 -14.92 0.84
CA ILE A 232 -17.21 -14.26 2.16
C ILE A 232 -16.88 -12.78 2.00
N TYR A 233 -15.83 -12.43 1.25
CA TYR A 233 -15.43 -11.04 1.05
C TYR A 233 -16.48 -10.24 0.27
N GLN A 234 -17.12 -10.82 -0.73
CA GLN A 234 -18.20 -10.17 -1.46
C GLN A 234 -19.42 -9.83 -0.56
N VAL A 235 -19.75 -10.73 0.35
CA VAL A 235 -20.88 -10.51 1.27
C VAL A 235 -20.51 -9.54 2.40
N LEU A 236 -19.34 -9.72 3.04
CA LEU A 236 -18.97 -8.95 4.21
C LEU A 236 -18.30 -7.61 3.87
N LEU A 237 -17.48 -7.58 2.83
CA LEU A 237 -16.63 -6.43 2.50
C LEU A 237 -17.00 -5.74 1.18
N GLY A 238 -17.84 -6.36 0.35
CA GLY A 238 -18.22 -5.83 -0.97
C GLY A 238 -17.10 -5.87 -2.01
N GLN A 239 -16.11 -6.76 -1.85
CA GLN A 239 -14.94 -6.88 -2.72
C GLN A 239 -14.50 -8.35 -2.85
N ASN A 240 -13.64 -8.67 -3.85
CA ASN A 240 -13.22 -10.05 -4.12
C ASN A 240 -12.03 -10.49 -3.27
N GLN A 241 -11.43 -9.61 -2.52
CA GLN A 241 -10.24 -9.86 -1.71
C GLN A 241 -10.40 -9.19 -0.34
N GLY A 242 -9.66 -9.72 0.65
CA GLY A 242 -9.67 -9.18 2.00
C GLY A 242 -8.50 -9.74 2.83
N PRO A 243 -8.39 -9.35 4.11
CA PRO A 243 -7.35 -9.85 5.01
C PRO A 243 -7.52 -11.35 5.26
N ARG A 244 -6.43 -12.01 5.68
CA ARG A 244 -6.49 -13.40 6.15
C ARG A 244 -7.44 -13.48 7.35
N LEU A 245 -8.56 -14.17 7.20
CA LEU A 245 -9.66 -14.15 8.20
C LEU A 245 -9.21 -14.62 9.58
N GLY A 246 -8.36 -15.65 9.67
CA GLY A 246 -7.85 -16.13 10.94
C GLY A 246 -7.10 -15.07 11.74
N SER A 247 -6.24 -14.29 11.08
CA SER A 247 -5.51 -13.18 11.70
C SER A 247 -6.40 -11.96 11.97
N PHE A 248 -7.45 -11.79 11.19
CA PHE A 248 -8.38 -10.68 11.34
C PHE A 248 -9.38 -10.89 12.48
N ILE A 249 -9.79 -12.13 12.74
CA ILE A 249 -10.74 -12.50 13.81
C ILE A 249 -10.05 -12.57 15.18
N LYS A 250 -8.77 -13.00 15.23
CA LYS A 250 -7.94 -13.03 16.43
C LYS A 250 -7.65 -11.62 16.97
#